data_869411c571b14068498a23a6b23773c1
#
_entry.id   869411c571b14068498a23a6b23773c1
#
_cell.length_a   1.000
_cell.length_b   1.000
_cell.length_c   1.000
_cell.angle_alpha   90.00
_cell.angle_beta   90.00
_cell.angle_gamma   90.00
#
_symmetry.space_group_name_H-M   'P 1'
#
loop_
_entity.id
_entity.type
_entity.pdbx_description
1 polymer ?
#
loop_
_entity_poly.entity_id
_entity_poly.type
_entity_poly.pdbx_seq_one_letter_code
_entity_poly.pdbx_strand_id
1 'polypeptide(L)'
;VSQTPREQILLDFVKQFYAGTPFIPKELMLQEKIEDQEVLEQWLTGRRGARVYIRVPKIGTREKLVELAARNASLVLNQDKERIRREEGRTIGAAKEIAALLHLEKADRMEAYDISNISGFANVGSMVVYEKGKPKRSDYRKFKIKSVSGPDDYACMREVLTRRFTHGIEEREELEGTAEKKEAGSFTKFPDVIM
;
A
#
# COMPACT_ATOMS: atom_id res chain seq x y z
N VAL A 1 6.83 -2.79 16.30
CA VAL A 1 6.05 -2.23 17.41
C VAL A 1 6.75 -0.96 17.83
N SER A 2 6.09 0.20 17.71
CA SER A 2 6.65 1.50 18.11
C SER A 2 6.98 1.46 19.61
N GLN A 3 8.21 1.82 19.96
CA GLN A 3 8.66 1.97 21.36
C GLN A 3 8.22 3.31 21.97
N THR A 4 7.39 4.08 21.28
CA THR A 4 6.92 5.38 21.74
C THR A 4 5.98 5.22 22.94
N PRO A 5 6.20 5.92 24.05
CA PRO A 5 5.33 5.89 25.22
C PRO A 5 3.90 6.30 24.86
N ARG A 6 2.91 5.73 25.56
CA ARG A 6 1.49 6.02 25.30
C ARG A 6 1.14 7.49 25.50
N GLU A 7 1.73 8.10 26.51
CA GLU A 7 1.59 9.53 26.84
C GLU A 7 2.00 10.42 25.66
N GLN A 8 3.11 10.09 24.99
CA GLN A 8 3.59 10.80 23.81
C GLN A 8 2.65 10.59 22.62
N ILE A 9 2.13 9.37 22.43
CA ILE A 9 1.18 9.08 21.36
C ILE A 9 -0.11 9.90 21.54
N LEU A 10 -0.62 9.99 22.77
CA LEU A 10 -1.80 10.79 23.07
C LEU A 10 -1.56 12.29 22.85
N LEU A 11 -0.41 12.80 23.29
CA LEU A 11 -0.02 14.19 23.11
C LEU A 11 0.05 14.56 21.62
N ASP A 12 0.75 13.75 20.82
CA ASP A 12 0.92 13.97 19.39
C ASP A 12 -0.41 13.86 18.64
N PHE A 13 -1.24 12.90 19.03
CA PHE A 13 -2.57 12.74 18.46
C PHE A 13 -3.45 13.97 18.73
N VAL A 14 -3.51 14.46 19.97
CA VAL A 14 -4.32 15.63 20.32
C VAL A 14 -3.84 16.87 19.57
N LYS A 15 -2.52 17.08 19.49
CA LYS A 15 -1.92 18.18 18.72
C LYS A 15 -2.32 18.09 17.24
N GLN A 16 -2.09 16.94 16.62
CA GLN A 16 -2.35 16.74 15.19
C GLN A 16 -3.84 16.86 14.86
N PHE A 17 -4.71 16.23 15.66
CA PHE A 17 -6.16 16.26 15.44
C PHE A 17 -6.72 17.67 15.53
N TYR A 18 -6.42 18.38 16.62
CA TYR A 18 -6.94 19.73 16.83
C TYR A 18 -6.22 20.82 16.04
N ALA A 19 -5.06 20.54 15.46
CA ALA A 19 -4.42 21.47 14.51
C ALA A 19 -5.28 21.66 13.25
N GLY A 20 -5.96 20.62 12.78
CA GLY A 20 -6.79 20.66 11.57
C GLY A 20 -8.30 20.78 11.81
N THR A 21 -8.77 20.71 13.06
CA THR A 21 -10.19 20.67 13.40
C THR A 21 -10.68 22.05 13.83
N PRO A 22 -11.76 22.59 13.25
CA PRO A 22 -12.30 23.92 13.61
C PRO A 22 -13.01 23.92 14.96
N PHE A 23 -13.56 22.78 15.38
CA PHE A 23 -14.28 22.65 16.65
C PHE A 23 -13.38 22.10 17.75
N ILE A 24 -13.25 22.83 18.85
CA ILE A 24 -12.53 22.42 20.05
C ILE A 24 -13.54 22.39 21.23
N PRO A 25 -13.73 21.24 21.89
CA PRO A 25 -14.66 21.14 23.03
C PRO A 25 -14.11 21.85 24.26
N LYS A 26 -15.01 22.11 25.23
CA LYS A 26 -14.64 22.72 26.51
C LYS A 26 -13.78 21.77 27.36
N GLU A 27 -14.01 20.49 27.25
CA GLU A 27 -13.36 19.45 28.07
C GLU A 27 -12.93 18.30 27.19
N LEU A 28 -11.67 17.89 27.34
CA LEU A 28 -11.11 16.67 26.77
C LEU A 28 -10.89 15.67 27.89
N MET A 29 -11.31 14.43 27.68
CA MET A 29 -11.10 13.35 28.62
C MET A 29 -10.13 12.33 28.02
N LEU A 30 -9.03 12.05 28.70
CA LEU A 30 -7.99 11.12 28.29
C LEU A 30 -7.93 9.92 29.24
N GLN A 31 -7.35 8.82 28.80
CA GLN A 31 -7.15 7.60 29.58
C GLN A 31 -6.06 7.78 30.64
N GLU A 32 -5.04 8.54 30.34
CA GLU A 32 -3.88 8.77 31.20
C GLU A 32 -3.38 10.21 31.07
N LYS A 33 -2.56 10.63 32.03
CA LYS A 33 -1.94 11.95 31.98
C LYS A 33 -0.94 12.01 30.84
N ILE A 34 -0.81 13.17 30.25
CA ILE A 34 0.19 13.47 29.22
C ILE A 34 1.22 14.46 29.80
N GLU A 35 2.43 14.38 29.33
CA GLU A 35 3.44 15.39 29.61
C GLU A 35 2.99 16.76 29.05
N ASP A 36 3.40 17.84 29.70
CA ASP A 36 3.06 19.22 29.30
C ASP A 36 1.55 19.49 29.11
N GLN A 37 0.69 18.81 29.91
CA GLN A 37 -0.76 18.98 29.83
C GLN A 37 -1.20 20.44 29.89
N GLU A 38 -0.58 21.26 30.76
CA GLU A 38 -0.90 22.67 30.94
C GLU A 38 -0.60 23.49 29.67
N VAL A 39 0.51 23.20 29.01
CA VAL A 39 0.89 23.85 27.75
C VAL A 39 -0.14 23.51 26.65
N LEU A 40 -0.57 22.25 26.59
CA LEU A 40 -1.58 21.81 25.63
C LEU A 40 -2.95 22.46 25.93
N GLU A 41 -3.34 22.58 27.19
CA GLU A 41 -4.57 23.30 27.59
C GLU A 41 -4.54 24.78 27.19
N GLN A 42 -3.40 25.45 27.38
CA GLN A 42 -3.22 26.83 26.97
C GLN A 42 -3.32 26.99 25.46
N TRP A 43 -2.67 26.11 24.69
CA TRP A 43 -2.74 26.13 23.23
C TRP A 43 -4.16 25.90 22.71
N LEU A 44 -4.88 24.91 23.25
CA LEU A 44 -6.28 24.65 22.89
C LEU A 44 -7.21 25.80 23.29
N THR A 45 -6.97 26.41 24.46
CA THR A 45 -7.71 27.59 24.96
C THR A 45 -7.53 28.77 24.02
N GLY A 46 -6.30 29.04 23.59
CA GLY A 46 -6.01 30.10 22.61
C GLY A 46 -6.73 29.87 21.27
N ARG A 47 -6.69 28.63 20.77
CA ARG A 47 -7.37 28.29 19.52
C ARG A 47 -8.90 28.34 19.60
N ARG A 48 -9.45 27.93 20.72
CA ARG A 48 -10.92 27.96 20.95
C ARG A 48 -11.45 29.37 21.24
N GLY A 49 -10.61 30.25 21.77
CA GLY A 49 -11.05 31.57 22.31
C GLY A 49 -11.77 31.48 23.65
N ALA A 50 -11.78 30.32 24.30
CA ALA A 50 -12.39 30.07 25.61
C ALA A 50 -11.70 28.89 26.30
N ARG A 51 -11.75 28.86 27.62
CA ARG A 51 -11.04 27.88 28.47
C ARG A 51 -11.33 26.43 28.06
N VAL A 52 -10.27 25.63 27.90
CA VAL A 52 -10.30 24.19 27.65
C VAL A 52 -9.64 23.48 28.82
N TYR A 53 -10.19 22.35 29.22
CA TYR A 53 -9.68 21.50 30.28
C TYR A 53 -9.35 20.12 29.73
N ILE A 54 -8.21 19.55 30.13
CA ILE A 54 -7.86 18.16 29.89
C ILE A 54 -7.99 17.42 31.21
N ARG A 55 -8.75 16.33 31.23
CA ARG A 55 -9.03 15.55 32.43
C ARG A 55 -8.78 14.08 32.22
N VAL A 56 -8.34 13.42 33.28
CA VAL A 56 -8.21 11.95 33.36
C VAL A 56 -9.19 11.46 34.42
N PRO A 57 -10.44 11.14 34.05
CA PRO A 57 -11.45 10.72 34.99
C PRO A 57 -11.11 9.31 35.51
N LYS A 58 -11.28 9.11 36.81
CA LYS A 58 -10.99 7.81 37.47
C LYS A 58 -12.23 7.17 38.10
N ILE A 59 -13.36 7.84 38.09
CA ILE A 59 -14.62 7.36 38.69
C ILE A 59 -15.84 7.94 37.96
N GLY A 60 -16.94 7.21 37.97
CA GLY A 60 -18.25 7.67 37.56
C GLY A 60 -18.49 7.64 36.04
N THR A 61 -19.49 8.39 35.58
CA THR A 61 -19.94 8.36 34.17
C THR A 61 -18.84 8.78 33.19
N ARG A 62 -17.98 9.72 33.58
CA ARG A 62 -16.90 10.21 32.72
C ARG A 62 -15.83 9.14 32.46
N GLU A 63 -15.47 8.37 33.51
CA GLU A 63 -14.58 7.22 33.37
C GLU A 63 -15.17 6.18 32.41
N LYS A 64 -16.46 5.83 32.57
CA LYS A 64 -17.15 4.88 31.68
C LYS A 64 -17.15 5.33 30.21
N LEU A 65 -17.25 6.64 29.95
CA LEU A 65 -17.13 7.17 28.58
C LEU A 65 -15.74 6.99 28.01
N VAL A 66 -14.69 7.22 28.81
CA VAL A 66 -13.30 7.00 28.37
C VAL A 66 -13.04 5.51 28.14
N GLU A 67 -13.53 4.63 29.01
CA GLU A 67 -13.46 3.19 28.80
C GLU A 67 -14.19 2.73 27.52
N LEU A 68 -15.38 3.30 27.26
CA LEU A 68 -16.12 2.99 26.05
C LEU A 68 -15.35 3.41 24.80
N ALA A 69 -14.76 4.60 24.82
CA ALA A 69 -13.91 5.09 23.73
C ALA A 69 -12.69 4.16 23.52
N ALA A 70 -12.05 3.71 24.60
CA ALA A 70 -10.95 2.77 24.56
C ALA A 70 -11.33 1.41 23.94
N ARG A 71 -12.48 0.87 24.32
CA ARG A 71 -13.02 -0.37 23.76
C ARG A 71 -13.30 -0.21 22.27
N ASN A 72 -13.93 0.87 21.87
CA ASN A 72 -14.22 1.16 20.47
C ASN A 72 -12.92 1.26 19.65
N ALA A 73 -11.91 1.98 20.15
CA ALA A 73 -10.61 2.09 19.50
C ALA A 73 -9.93 0.72 19.35
N SER A 74 -10.00 -0.12 20.39
CA SER A 74 -9.45 -1.48 20.36
C SER A 74 -10.17 -2.39 19.35
N LEU A 75 -11.50 -2.28 19.24
CA LEU A 75 -12.28 -3.03 18.25
C LEU A 75 -11.89 -2.64 16.83
N VAL A 76 -11.82 -1.34 16.52
CA VAL A 76 -11.41 -0.85 15.21
C VAL A 76 -9.98 -1.32 14.87
N LEU A 77 -9.04 -1.18 15.82
CA LEU A 77 -7.66 -1.61 15.63
C LEU A 77 -7.56 -3.11 15.35
N ASN A 78 -8.34 -3.94 16.06
CA ASN A 78 -8.34 -5.38 15.83
C ASN A 78 -8.96 -5.75 14.48
N GLN A 79 -10.05 -5.09 14.07
CA GLN A 79 -10.65 -5.26 12.74
C GLN A 79 -9.66 -4.89 11.63
N ASP A 80 -8.94 -3.77 11.77
CA ASP A 80 -7.93 -3.35 10.79
C ASP A 80 -6.75 -4.33 10.74
N LYS A 81 -6.26 -4.82 11.88
CA LYS A 81 -5.21 -5.85 11.93
C LYS A 81 -5.64 -7.13 11.22
N GLU A 82 -6.87 -7.59 11.46
CA GLU A 82 -7.40 -8.78 10.79
C GLU A 82 -7.56 -8.57 9.29
N ARG A 83 -8.03 -7.38 8.86
CA ARG A 83 -8.12 -7.02 7.44
C ARG A 83 -6.76 -7.05 6.76
N ILE A 84 -5.76 -6.38 7.34
CA ILE A 84 -4.39 -6.38 6.84
C ILE A 84 -3.83 -7.81 6.76
N ARG A 85 -4.00 -8.60 7.81
CA ARG A 85 -3.53 -10.00 7.83
C ARG A 85 -4.20 -10.86 6.75
N ARG A 86 -5.50 -10.67 6.50
CA ARG A 86 -6.22 -11.36 5.42
C ARG A 86 -5.74 -10.93 4.04
N GLU A 87 -5.49 -9.63 3.84
CA GLU A 87 -4.94 -9.11 2.60
C GLU A 87 -3.51 -9.62 2.35
N GLU A 88 -2.67 -9.63 3.38
CA GLU A 88 -1.32 -10.20 3.30
C GLU A 88 -1.34 -11.70 2.99
N GLY A 89 -2.25 -12.46 3.62
CA GLY A 89 -2.43 -13.88 3.32
C GLY A 89 -2.86 -14.13 1.88
N ARG A 90 -3.76 -13.31 1.34
CA ARG A 90 -4.23 -13.43 -0.04
C ARG A 90 -3.23 -12.98 -1.10
N THR A 91 -2.26 -12.17 -0.74
CA THR A 91 -1.30 -11.58 -1.67
C THR A 91 0.08 -12.23 -1.52
N ILE A 92 0.79 -11.88 -0.46
CA ILE A 92 2.14 -12.41 -0.19
C ILE A 92 2.11 -13.92 0.06
N GLY A 93 1.08 -14.40 0.77
CA GLY A 93 0.86 -15.84 1.00
C GLY A 93 0.69 -16.60 -0.31
N ALA A 94 -0.17 -16.12 -1.22
CA ALA A 94 -0.37 -16.73 -2.52
C ALA A 94 0.91 -16.73 -3.38
N ALA A 95 1.68 -15.65 -3.38
CA ALA A 95 2.96 -15.60 -4.09
C ALA A 95 3.97 -16.64 -3.53
N LYS A 96 4.01 -16.84 -2.21
CA LYS A 96 4.84 -17.87 -1.58
C LYS A 96 4.38 -19.29 -1.93
N GLU A 97 3.07 -19.54 -1.97
CA GLU A 97 2.52 -20.83 -2.37
C GLU A 97 2.85 -21.15 -3.83
N ILE A 98 2.75 -20.17 -4.74
CA ILE A 98 3.16 -20.33 -6.14
C ILE A 98 4.66 -20.63 -6.23
N ALA A 99 5.51 -19.90 -5.51
CA ALA A 99 6.93 -20.16 -5.48
C ALA A 99 7.24 -21.59 -5.00
N ALA A 100 6.61 -22.04 -3.92
CA ALA A 100 6.77 -23.39 -3.39
C ALA A 100 6.30 -24.46 -4.39
N LEU A 101 5.15 -24.26 -5.04
CA LEU A 101 4.59 -25.17 -6.03
C LEU A 101 5.52 -25.34 -7.26
N LEU A 102 6.16 -24.24 -7.67
CA LEU A 102 7.07 -24.21 -8.81
C LEU A 102 8.54 -24.50 -8.43
N HIS A 103 8.81 -24.85 -7.17
CA HIS A 103 10.17 -25.05 -6.63
C HIS A 103 11.10 -23.86 -6.87
N LEU A 104 10.57 -22.64 -6.81
CA LEU A 104 11.31 -21.40 -6.92
C LEU A 104 11.64 -20.82 -5.54
N GLU A 105 12.74 -20.10 -5.43
CA GLU A 105 13.12 -19.40 -4.21
C GLU A 105 12.10 -18.30 -3.87
N LYS A 106 11.57 -17.63 -4.90
CA LYS A 106 10.58 -16.57 -4.78
C LYS A 106 9.72 -16.43 -6.04
N ALA A 107 8.55 -15.81 -5.89
CA ALA A 107 7.66 -15.38 -6.97
C ALA A 107 7.18 -13.94 -6.69
N ASP A 108 8.14 -13.03 -6.53
CA ASP A 108 7.84 -11.64 -6.17
C ASP A 108 7.25 -10.87 -7.36
N ARG A 109 7.76 -11.13 -8.57
CA ARG A 109 7.25 -10.54 -9.80
C ARG A 109 6.74 -11.63 -10.75
N MET A 110 5.46 -11.52 -11.10
CA MET A 110 4.80 -12.43 -12.03
C MET A 110 4.23 -11.63 -13.20
N GLU A 111 4.43 -12.09 -14.41
CA GLU A 111 3.86 -11.50 -15.62
C GLU A 111 2.95 -12.51 -16.30
N ALA A 112 1.69 -12.15 -16.56
CA ALA A 112 0.77 -12.98 -17.30
C ALA A 112 0.43 -12.30 -18.64
N TYR A 113 0.35 -13.13 -19.68
CA TYR A 113 0.16 -12.69 -21.05
C TYR A 113 -1.09 -13.33 -21.65
N ASP A 114 -1.80 -12.56 -22.44
CA ASP A 114 -2.96 -13.02 -23.18
C ASP A 114 -2.93 -12.43 -24.60
N ILE A 115 -3.31 -13.25 -25.59
CA ILE A 115 -3.46 -12.82 -26.97
C ILE A 115 -4.94 -12.75 -27.29
N SER A 116 -5.37 -11.57 -27.70
CA SER A 116 -6.75 -11.32 -28.12
C SER A 116 -6.80 -10.99 -29.59
N ASN A 117 -7.68 -11.69 -30.33
CA ASN A 117 -7.91 -11.44 -31.73
C ASN A 117 -9.24 -10.69 -31.91
N ILE A 118 -9.17 -9.46 -32.44
CA ILE A 118 -10.38 -8.65 -32.69
C ILE A 118 -10.84 -8.91 -34.11
N SER A 119 -11.78 -9.87 -34.27
CA SER A 119 -12.50 -10.13 -35.54
C SER A 119 -11.61 -10.30 -36.77
N GLY A 120 -10.41 -10.87 -36.63
CA GLY A 120 -9.50 -11.15 -37.74
C GLY A 120 -8.72 -9.92 -38.27
N PHE A 121 -8.90 -8.74 -37.73
CA PHE A 121 -8.25 -7.51 -38.22
C PHE A 121 -7.02 -7.07 -37.43
N ALA A 122 -6.91 -7.41 -36.16
CA ALA A 122 -5.75 -7.04 -35.36
C ALA A 122 -5.58 -7.99 -34.16
N ASN A 123 -4.38 -8.55 -34.07
CA ASN A 123 -3.94 -9.30 -32.90
C ASN A 123 -3.32 -8.34 -31.89
N VAL A 124 -3.74 -8.44 -30.63
CA VAL A 124 -3.22 -7.63 -29.52
C VAL A 124 -2.78 -8.56 -28.39
N GLY A 125 -1.53 -8.40 -27.95
CA GLY A 125 -1.06 -9.03 -26.73
C GLY A 125 -1.28 -8.09 -25.54
N SER A 126 -1.73 -8.62 -24.45
CA SER A 126 -1.79 -7.91 -23.16
C SER A 126 -0.86 -8.53 -22.15
N MET A 127 -0.22 -7.68 -21.35
CA MET A 127 0.64 -8.08 -20.24
C MET A 127 0.08 -7.47 -18.96
N VAL A 128 -0.20 -8.30 -17.97
CA VAL A 128 -0.50 -7.89 -16.60
C VAL A 128 0.62 -8.29 -15.68
N VAL A 129 0.85 -7.46 -14.67
CA VAL A 129 1.98 -7.64 -13.75
C VAL A 129 1.48 -7.69 -12.32
N TYR A 130 1.98 -8.66 -11.57
CA TYR A 130 1.82 -8.73 -10.12
C TYR A 130 3.20 -8.57 -9.45
N GLU A 131 3.25 -7.75 -8.42
CA GLU A 131 4.44 -7.54 -7.59
C GLU A 131 4.08 -7.83 -6.14
N LYS A 132 4.76 -8.80 -5.51
CA LYS A 132 4.46 -9.30 -4.15
C LYS A 132 2.98 -9.68 -3.95
N GLY A 133 2.41 -10.37 -4.95
CA GLY A 133 1.03 -10.82 -4.97
C GLY A 133 -0.02 -9.73 -5.20
N LYS A 134 0.37 -8.49 -5.48
CA LYS A 134 -0.55 -7.37 -5.76
C LYS A 134 -0.43 -6.91 -7.22
N PRO A 135 -1.56 -6.52 -7.86
CA PRO A 135 -1.53 -5.97 -9.21
C PRO A 135 -0.66 -4.71 -9.30
N LYS A 136 0.33 -4.70 -10.19
CA LYS A 136 1.19 -3.56 -10.49
C LYS A 136 0.72 -2.88 -11.78
N ARG A 137 -0.39 -2.16 -11.71
CA ARG A 137 -1.06 -1.59 -12.89
C ARG A 137 -0.20 -0.62 -13.71
N SER A 138 0.77 0.06 -13.10
CA SER A 138 1.72 0.93 -13.81
C SER A 138 2.55 0.19 -14.83
N ASP A 139 2.75 -1.12 -14.62
CA ASP A 139 3.58 -1.97 -15.47
C ASP A 139 2.78 -2.77 -16.51
N TYR A 140 1.45 -2.63 -16.53
CA TYR A 140 0.61 -3.27 -17.55
C TYR A 140 0.91 -2.71 -18.93
N ARG A 141 0.97 -3.57 -19.94
CA ARG A 141 1.26 -3.18 -21.32
C ARG A 141 0.34 -3.86 -22.32
N LYS A 142 0.11 -3.18 -23.42
CA LYS A 142 -0.55 -3.71 -24.61
C LYS A 142 0.45 -3.71 -25.77
N PHE A 143 0.53 -4.83 -26.46
CA PHE A 143 1.41 -5.03 -27.59
C PHE A 143 0.55 -5.17 -28.86
N LYS A 144 0.66 -4.22 -29.77
CA LYS A 144 0.12 -4.42 -31.11
C LYS A 144 1.03 -5.38 -31.85
N ILE A 145 0.47 -6.51 -32.31
CA ILE A 145 1.19 -7.50 -33.12
C ILE A 145 1.46 -6.92 -34.50
N LYS A 146 2.68 -7.11 -35.01
CA LYS A 146 3.13 -6.49 -36.27
C LYS A 146 3.55 -7.52 -37.32
N SER A 147 4.09 -8.66 -36.89
CA SER A 147 4.72 -9.64 -37.78
C SER A 147 3.83 -10.82 -38.12
N VAL A 148 2.69 -10.98 -37.40
CA VAL A 148 1.82 -12.14 -37.59
C VAL A 148 0.51 -11.72 -38.21
N SER A 149 0.18 -12.36 -39.37
CA SER A 149 -1.10 -12.19 -40.04
C SER A 149 -1.94 -13.46 -39.84
N GLY A 150 -3.19 -13.28 -39.38
CA GLY A 150 -4.09 -14.39 -39.13
C GLY A 150 -4.09 -14.89 -37.66
N PRO A 151 -4.84 -15.95 -37.38
CA PRO A 151 -5.03 -16.49 -36.03
C PRO A 151 -3.92 -17.49 -35.68
N ASP A 152 -2.74 -16.98 -35.34
CA ASP A 152 -1.61 -17.76 -34.83
C ASP A 152 -1.17 -17.20 -33.46
N ASP A 153 -1.79 -17.72 -32.41
CA ASP A 153 -1.54 -17.28 -31.04
C ASP A 153 -0.12 -17.59 -30.58
N TYR A 154 0.50 -18.67 -31.06
CA TYR A 154 1.88 -19.01 -30.71
C TYR A 154 2.89 -18.05 -31.33
N ALA A 155 2.72 -17.67 -32.58
CA ALA A 155 3.56 -16.69 -33.24
C ALA A 155 3.37 -15.30 -32.61
N CYS A 156 2.13 -14.91 -32.29
CA CYS A 156 1.81 -13.68 -31.58
C CYS A 156 2.48 -13.63 -30.20
N MET A 157 2.37 -14.70 -29.41
CA MET A 157 2.98 -14.78 -28.10
C MET A 157 4.50 -14.69 -28.18
N ARG A 158 5.09 -15.37 -29.17
CA ARG A 158 6.52 -15.27 -29.42
C ARG A 158 6.97 -13.84 -29.71
N GLU A 159 6.23 -13.11 -30.56
CA GLU A 159 6.51 -11.70 -30.84
C GLU A 159 6.44 -10.85 -29.57
N VAL A 160 5.40 -11.01 -28.76
CA VAL A 160 5.20 -10.24 -27.52
C VAL A 160 6.35 -10.49 -26.55
N LEU A 161 6.67 -11.76 -26.27
CA LEU A 161 7.73 -12.12 -25.33
C LEU A 161 9.09 -11.66 -25.83
N THR A 162 9.40 -11.87 -27.12
CA THR A 162 10.66 -11.40 -27.71
C THR A 162 10.80 -9.88 -27.51
N ARG A 163 9.80 -9.10 -27.88
CA ARG A 163 9.84 -7.63 -27.73
C ARG A 163 9.97 -7.21 -26.28
N ARG A 164 9.24 -7.87 -25.35
CA ARG A 164 9.31 -7.59 -23.92
C ARG A 164 10.70 -7.79 -23.36
N PHE A 165 11.31 -8.93 -23.66
CA PHE A 165 12.61 -9.29 -23.06
C PHE A 165 13.77 -8.58 -23.76
N THR A 166 13.76 -8.43 -25.10
CA THR A 166 14.76 -7.62 -25.81
C THR A 166 14.79 -6.20 -25.27
N HIS A 167 13.64 -5.54 -25.17
CA HIS A 167 13.58 -4.19 -24.63
C HIS A 167 14.04 -4.09 -23.17
N GLY A 168 13.74 -5.11 -22.37
CA GLY A 168 14.22 -5.15 -20.99
C GLY A 168 15.74 -5.33 -20.85
N ILE A 169 16.37 -6.05 -21.79
CA ILE A 169 17.83 -6.20 -21.85
C ILE A 169 18.45 -4.85 -22.27
N GLU A 170 17.93 -4.24 -23.33
CA GLU A 170 18.39 -2.94 -23.84
C GLU A 170 18.29 -1.85 -22.74
N GLU A 171 17.15 -1.75 -22.05
CA GLU A 171 16.99 -0.80 -20.92
C GLU A 171 18.00 -1.05 -19.79
N ARG A 172 18.36 -2.30 -19.51
CA ARG A 172 19.38 -2.63 -18.49
C ARG A 172 20.77 -2.21 -18.93
N GLU A 173 21.14 -2.51 -20.16
CA GLU A 173 22.45 -2.15 -20.73
C GLU A 173 22.62 -0.63 -20.77
N GLU A 174 21.57 0.12 -21.12
CA GLU A 174 21.60 1.58 -21.09
C GLU A 174 21.80 2.14 -19.67
N LEU A 175 21.17 1.51 -18.66
CA LEU A 175 21.31 1.93 -17.27
C LEU A 175 22.71 1.64 -16.70
N GLU A 176 23.31 0.52 -17.09
CA GLU A 176 24.67 0.16 -16.66
C GLU A 176 25.73 1.03 -17.33
N GLY A 177 25.46 1.54 -18.55
CA GLY A 177 26.37 2.41 -19.31
C GLY A 177 26.29 3.90 -18.95
N THR A 178 25.30 4.34 -18.16
CA THR A 178 25.08 5.77 -17.89
C THR A 178 25.35 6.09 -16.43
N ALA A 179 26.28 7.04 -16.16
CA ALA A 179 26.61 7.53 -14.83
C ALA A 179 25.46 8.37 -14.16
N GLU A 180 24.46 8.75 -14.93
CA GLU A 180 23.28 9.47 -14.43
C GLU A 180 22.19 8.46 -13.98
N LYS A 181 21.62 8.69 -12.77
CA LYS A 181 20.46 7.94 -12.27
C LYS A 181 19.22 8.23 -13.12
N LYS A 182 19.08 7.56 -14.27
CA LYS A 182 17.78 7.46 -14.94
C LYS A 182 16.88 6.53 -14.11
N GLU A 183 15.61 6.91 -13.94
CA GLU A 183 14.62 6.02 -13.35
C GLU A 183 14.52 4.74 -14.19
N ALA A 184 14.71 3.60 -13.54
CA ALA A 184 14.62 2.30 -14.19
C ALA A 184 13.23 2.11 -14.82
N GLY A 185 13.18 1.87 -16.12
CA GLY A 185 11.96 1.56 -16.84
C GLY A 185 11.25 0.31 -16.28
N SER A 186 9.98 0.15 -16.58
CA SER A 186 9.19 -0.98 -16.07
C SER A 186 9.67 -2.33 -16.63
N PHE A 187 10.39 -2.34 -17.74
CA PHE A 187 10.91 -3.55 -18.39
C PHE A 187 12.27 -4.02 -17.85
N THR A 188 12.99 -3.19 -17.11
CA THR A 188 14.26 -3.58 -16.48
C THR A 188 14.11 -4.66 -15.42
N LYS A 189 12.91 -4.77 -14.83
CA LYS A 189 12.58 -5.82 -13.86
C LYS A 189 12.06 -7.05 -14.57
N PHE A 190 12.82 -8.13 -14.55
CA PHE A 190 12.37 -9.40 -15.09
C PHE A 190 11.46 -10.15 -14.11
N PRO A 191 10.48 -10.92 -14.61
CA PRO A 191 9.60 -11.72 -13.77
C PRO A 191 10.32 -12.97 -13.24
N ASP A 192 9.91 -13.41 -12.05
CA ASP A 192 10.27 -14.71 -11.50
C ASP A 192 9.40 -15.82 -12.12
N VAL A 193 8.17 -15.46 -12.56
CA VAL A 193 7.21 -16.39 -13.18
C VAL A 193 6.49 -15.71 -14.35
N ILE A 194 6.35 -16.45 -15.43
CA ILE A 194 5.53 -16.11 -16.61
C ILE A 194 4.35 -17.08 -16.71
N MET A 195 3.16 -16.55 -16.95
CA MET A 195 1.92 -17.31 -17.12
C MET A 195 1.21 -16.91 -18.41
#